data_5c33a7490d14b2eceb18a4988c8dd3e7
#
_entry.id   5c33a7490d14b2eceb18a4988c8dd3e7
#
_cell.length_a   1.000
_cell.length_b   1.000
_cell.length_c   1.000
_cell.angle_alpha   90.00
_cell.angle_beta   90.00
_cell.angle_gamma   90.00
#
_symmetry.space_group_name_H-M   'P 1'
#
loop_
_entity.id
_entity.type
_entity.pdbx_description
1 polymer ?
#
loop_
_entity_poly.entity_id
_entity_poly.type
_entity_poly.pdbx_seq_one_letter_code
_entity_poly.pdbx_strand_id
1 'polypeptide(L)'
;DCSPGALLAAKNNSIRLGVDITFKLGDWWDALNSNEDGPFDLIITNPPYVGTEKISERNTLSGYEPSISLYGKEPSRSGTNDAMKIIRGASDWIEDDGKLLIEHGFDQRKILSDFAISEGFFVLEQIDDLSGLPRVLILGK
;
A
#
# COMPACT_ATOMS: atom_id res chain seq x y z
N ASP A 1 7.75 5.54 5.26
CA ASP A 1 7.35 6.53 4.25
C ASP A 1 8.60 7.10 3.56
N CYS A 2 8.51 7.42 2.27
CA CYS A 2 9.61 8.01 1.50
C CYS A 2 9.74 9.52 1.68
N SER A 3 8.79 10.19 2.34
CA SER A 3 8.78 11.64 2.60
C SER A 3 9.21 11.94 4.03
N PRO A 4 10.35 12.65 4.25
CA PRO A 4 10.75 13.08 5.58
C PRO A 4 9.71 13.98 6.27
N GLY A 5 9.01 14.81 5.47
CA GLY A 5 7.95 15.70 5.98
C GLY A 5 6.73 14.92 6.47
N ALA A 6 6.31 13.87 5.74
CA ALA A 6 5.22 12.99 6.15
C ALA A 6 5.58 12.22 7.43
N LEU A 7 6.82 11.72 7.53
CA LEU A 7 7.30 11.05 8.75
C LEU A 7 7.33 11.98 9.96
N LEU A 8 7.73 13.24 9.78
CA LEU A 8 7.70 14.22 10.85
C LEU A 8 6.26 14.47 11.34
N ALA A 9 5.31 14.61 10.42
CA ALA A 9 3.89 14.76 10.76
C ALA A 9 3.34 13.52 11.49
N ALA A 10 3.68 12.32 11.01
CA ALA A 10 3.29 11.06 11.64
C ALA A 10 3.85 10.92 13.06
N LYS A 11 5.14 11.28 13.26
CA LYS A 11 5.78 11.28 14.58
C LYS A 11 5.10 12.26 15.55
N ASN A 12 4.77 13.46 15.09
CA ASN A 12 4.04 14.42 15.91
C ASN A 12 2.65 13.90 16.29
N ASN A 13 1.98 13.20 15.38
CA ASN A 13 0.69 12.58 15.65
C ASN A 13 0.80 11.43 16.66
N SER A 14 1.81 10.57 16.57
CA SER A 14 2.01 9.48 17.54
C SER A 14 2.23 10.01 18.96
N ILE A 15 3.04 11.06 19.12
CA ILE A 15 3.26 11.72 20.41
C ILE A 15 1.95 12.28 20.95
N ARG A 16 1.18 12.99 20.12
CA ARG A 16 -0.11 13.58 20.53
C ARG A 16 -1.13 12.53 20.95
N LEU A 17 -1.11 11.36 20.33
CA LEU A 17 -2.04 10.25 20.60
C LEU A 17 -1.53 9.30 21.69
N GLY A 18 -0.28 9.45 22.15
CA GLY A 18 0.32 8.58 23.16
C GLY A 18 0.53 7.15 22.67
N VAL A 19 0.79 6.96 21.36
CA VAL A 19 1.04 5.64 20.75
C VAL A 19 2.52 5.49 20.43
N ASP A 20 3.07 4.29 20.71
CA ASP A 20 4.46 3.95 20.41
C ASP A 20 4.53 3.37 18.98
N ILE A 21 5.32 4.03 18.12
CA ILE A 21 5.47 3.66 16.71
C ILE A 21 6.93 3.82 16.30
N THR A 22 7.49 2.82 15.64
CA THR A 22 8.78 2.91 14.96
C THR A 22 8.61 3.50 13.56
N PHE A 23 9.31 4.60 13.29
CA PHE A 23 9.25 5.28 11.99
C PHE A 23 10.50 5.01 11.18
N LYS A 24 10.35 4.63 9.91
CA LYS A 24 11.45 4.35 9.00
C LYS A 24 11.30 5.14 7.71
N LEU A 25 12.40 5.77 7.27
CA LEU A 25 12.47 6.50 6.01
C LEU A 25 12.94 5.54 4.91
N GLY A 26 12.14 5.40 3.86
CA GLY A 26 12.48 4.56 2.71
C GLY A 26 11.30 4.38 1.77
N ASP A 27 11.54 3.69 0.66
CA ASP A 27 10.57 3.40 -0.37
C ASP A 27 10.12 1.94 -0.26
N TRP A 28 8.93 1.73 0.28
CA TRP A 28 8.37 0.41 0.55
C TRP A 28 9.35 -0.45 1.37
N TRP A 29 9.78 -1.59 0.84
CA TRP A 29 10.65 -2.54 1.51
C TRP A 29 12.06 -2.03 1.76
N ASP A 30 12.52 -1.03 1.00
CA ASP A 30 13.85 -0.42 1.19
C ASP A 30 13.99 0.30 2.55
N ALA A 31 12.86 0.56 3.23
CA ALA A 31 12.85 1.12 4.59
C ALA A 31 13.21 0.10 5.67
N LEU A 32 13.18 -1.20 5.35
CA LEU A 32 13.32 -2.29 6.31
C LEU A 32 14.71 -2.93 6.26
N ASN A 33 15.15 -3.44 7.40
CA ASN A 33 16.38 -4.20 7.56
C ASN A 33 16.05 -5.61 8.07
N SER A 34 16.30 -6.64 7.27
CA SER A 34 15.96 -8.02 7.59
C SER A 34 16.64 -8.58 8.85
N ASN A 35 17.69 -7.93 9.38
CA ASN A 35 18.31 -8.32 10.63
C ASN A 35 17.64 -7.70 11.88
N GLU A 36 16.78 -6.70 11.70
CA GLU A 36 16.19 -5.89 12.77
C GLU A 36 14.68 -5.86 12.74
N ASP A 37 14.09 -6.09 11.53
CA ASP A 37 12.68 -5.93 11.28
C ASP A 37 12.05 -7.24 10.82
N GLY A 38 10.77 -7.43 11.18
CA GLY A 38 9.97 -8.57 10.75
C GLY A 38 10.46 -9.94 11.26
N PRO A 39 9.89 -11.01 10.75
CA PRO A 39 8.68 -10.97 9.94
C PRO A 39 7.47 -10.41 10.73
N PHE A 40 6.42 -9.99 10.00
CA PHE A 40 5.26 -9.32 10.57
C PHE A 40 4.01 -10.21 10.52
N ASP A 41 3.22 -10.21 11.60
CA ASP A 41 1.90 -10.86 11.63
C ASP A 41 0.90 -10.15 10.72
N LEU A 42 1.06 -8.82 10.55
CA LEU A 42 0.12 -8.00 9.80
C LEU A 42 0.84 -6.87 9.09
N ILE A 43 0.62 -6.78 7.78
CA ILE A 43 1.06 -5.68 6.94
C ILE A 43 -0.19 -4.97 6.41
N ILE A 44 -0.28 -3.65 6.63
CA ILE A 44 -1.41 -2.83 6.13
C ILE A 44 -0.85 -1.72 5.27
N THR A 45 -1.40 -1.54 4.07
CA THR A 45 -0.93 -0.52 3.15
C THR A 45 -2.05 0.08 2.32
N ASN A 46 -1.92 1.39 2.03
CA ASN A 46 -2.71 2.12 1.06
C ASN A 46 -1.76 2.79 0.05
N PRO A 47 -1.30 2.06 -0.95
CA PRO A 47 -0.37 2.59 -1.94
C PRO A 47 -1.07 3.53 -2.93
N PRO A 48 -0.34 4.39 -3.64
CA PRO A 48 -0.86 5.11 -4.79
C PRO A 48 -1.50 4.16 -5.80
N TYR A 49 -2.75 4.42 -6.18
CA TYR A 49 -3.50 3.56 -7.10
C TYR A 49 -4.18 4.32 -8.26
N VAL A 50 -3.89 5.60 -8.43
CA VAL A 50 -4.49 6.38 -9.52
C VAL A 50 -3.71 6.16 -10.81
N GLY A 51 -4.35 5.55 -11.80
CA GLY A 51 -3.78 5.37 -13.13
C GLY A 51 -3.64 6.68 -13.89
N THR A 52 -2.61 6.79 -14.73
CA THR A 52 -2.35 8.01 -15.53
C THR A 52 -3.45 8.29 -16.55
N GLU A 53 -4.21 7.31 -16.98
CA GLU A 53 -5.37 7.51 -17.88
C GLU A 53 -6.53 8.26 -17.20
N LYS A 54 -6.56 8.31 -15.86
CA LYS A 54 -7.60 9.01 -15.07
C LYS A 54 -7.19 10.43 -14.66
N ILE A 55 -6.02 10.92 -15.07
CA ILE A 55 -5.50 12.25 -14.68
C ILE A 55 -6.44 13.37 -15.13
N SER A 56 -7.01 13.28 -16.34
CA SER A 56 -7.92 14.29 -16.88
C SER A 56 -9.24 14.42 -16.12
N GLU A 57 -9.68 13.34 -15.47
CA GLU A 57 -10.94 13.29 -14.72
C GLU A 57 -10.80 13.82 -13.28
N ARG A 58 -9.57 13.82 -12.72
CA ARG A 58 -9.28 14.18 -11.32
C ARG A 58 -8.54 15.51 -11.13
N ASN A 59 -8.50 16.37 -12.14
CA ASN A 59 -7.81 17.67 -12.07
C ASN A 59 -8.24 18.59 -10.90
N THR A 60 -9.33 18.27 -10.22
CA THR A 60 -9.81 19.03 -9.04
C THR A 60 -9.19 18.58 -7.73
N LEU A 61 -8.69 17.34 -7.60
CA LEU A 61 -8.08 16.83 -6.37
C LEU A 61 -6.55 16.97 -6.35
N SER A 62 -5.91 16.94 -7.52
CA SER A 62 -4.45 17.01 -7.65
C SER A 62 -3.82 18.36 -7.20
N GLY A 63 -4.63 19.36 -6.91
CA GLY A 63 -4.16 20.67 -6.39
C GLY A 63 -3.85 20.68 -4.89
N TYR A 64 -4.32 19.68 -4.14
CA TYR A 64 -4.23 19.64 -2.67
C TYR A 64 -3.38 18.49 -2.14
N GLU A 65 -3.17 17.45 -2.93
CA GLU A 65 -2.37 16.29 -2.54
C GLU A 65 -1.06 16.20 -3.36
N PRO A 66 0.04 15.78 -2.76
CA PRO A 66 1.29 15.53 -3.50
C PRO A 66 1.06 14.51 -4.61
N SER A 67 1.56 14.75 -5.82
CA SER A 67 1.39 13.84 -6.96
C SER A 67 1.92 12.43 -6.67
N ILE A 68 2.96 12.30 -5.87
CA ILE A 68 3.54 11.01 -5.46
C ILE A 68 2.58 10.17 -4.62
N SER A 69 1.70 10.79 -3.81
CA SER A 69 0.69 10.05 -3.02
C SER A 69 -0.45 9.49 -3.87
N LEU A 70 -0.67 10.04 -5.05
CA LEU A 70 -1.73 9.64 -5.95
C LEU A 70 -1.24 8.65 -7.02
N TYR A 71 -0.07 8.93 -7.59
CA TYR A 71 0.44 8.26 -8.80
C TYR A 71 1.69 7.40 -8.56
N GLY A 72 2.30 7.47 -7.37
CA GLY A 72 3.58 6.84 -7.06
C GLY A 72 4.79 7.53 -7.71
N LYS A 73 5.97 6.93 -7.52
CA LYS A 73 7.22 7.38 -8.16
C LYS A 73 7.30 6.96 -9.64
N GLU A 74 6.70 5.83 -9.97
CA GLU A 74 6.67 5.26 -11.32
C GLU A 74 5.22 5.11 -11.79
N PRO A 75 4.59 6.21 -12.23
CA PRO A 75 3.19 6.20 -12.64
C PRO A 75 2.92 5.20 -13.77
N SER A 76 1.86 4.41 -13.65
CA SER A 76 1.41 3.49 -14.70
C SER A 76 -0.01 3.83 -15.17
N ARG A 77 -0.39 3.31 -16.35
CA ARG A 77 -1.74 3.54 -16.90
C ARG A 77 -2.81 3.02 -15.94
N SER A 78 -2.61 1.83 -15.39
CA SER A 78 -3.54 1.16 -14.48
C SER A 78 -3.44 1.63 -13.03
N GLY A 79 -2.33 2.26 -12.62
CA GLY A 79 -2.07 2.63 -11.22
C GLY A 79 -1.76 1.44 -10.29
N THR A 80 -1.31 0.30 -10.84
CA THR A 80 -1.09 -0.92 -10.05
C THR A 80 0.37 -1.18 -9.67
N ASN A 81 1.33 -0.38 -10.16
CA ASN A 81 2.75 -0.65 -10.01
C ASN A 81 3.19 -0.76 -8.55
N ASP A 82 2.81 0.19 -7.71
CA ASP A 82 3.19 0.19 -6.29
C ASP A 82 2.56 -0.99 -5.55
N ALA A 83 1.27 -1.28 -5.79
CA ALA A 83 0.60 -2.42 -5.21
C ALA A 83 1.28 -3.76 -5.59
N MET A 84 1.65 -3.92 -6.86
CA MET A 84 2.38 -5.11 -7.33
C MET A 84 3.79 -5.21 -6.73
N LYS A 85 4.51 -4.08 -6.59
CA LYS A 85 5.82 -4.05 -5.91
C LYS A 85 5.71 -4.49 -4.46
N ILE A 86 4.66 -4.03 -3.76
CA ILE A 86 4.41 -4.42 -2.36
C ILE A 86 4.07 -5.90 -2.28
N ILE A 87 3.13 -6.41 -3.08
CA ILE A 87 2.75 -7.83 -3.06
C ILE A 87 3.96 -8.72 -3.33
N ARG A 88 4.78 -8.42 -4.35
CA ARG A 88 5.97 -9.22 -4.70
C ARG A 88 6.96 -9.33 -3.55
N GLY A 89 7.25 -8.24 -2.85
CA GLY A 89 8.22 -8.25 -1.75
C GLY A 89 7.64 -8.74 -0.41
N ALA A 90 6.32 -8.83 -0.28
CA ALA A 90 5.70 -9.12 1.01
C ALA A 90 6.04 -10.51 1.57
N SER A 91 6.35 -11.49 0.70
CA SER A 91 6.72 -12.86 1.11
C SER A 91 7.95 -12.92 2.02
N ASP A 92 8.86 -11.94 1.88
CA ASP A 92 10.10 -11.87 2.66
C ASP A 92 9.89 -11.25 4.06
N TRP A 93 8.74 -10.61 4.26
CA TRP A 93 8.46 -9.79 5.44
C TRP A 93 7.25 -10.24 6.26
N ILE A 94 6.49 -11.22 5.78
CA ILE A 94 5.27 -11.68 6.43
C ILE A 94 5.46 -13.07 7.03
N GLU A 95 4.91 -13.31 8.23
CA GLU A 95 4.85 -14.62 8.86
C GLU A 95 4.02 -15.61 8.03
N ASP A 96 4.21 -16.92 8.24
CA ASP A 96 3.51 -17.97 7.48
C ASP A 96 1.99 -17.92 7.65
N ASP A 97 1.48 -17.46 8.80
CA ASP A 97 0.07 -17.21 9.07
C ASP A 97 -0.29 -15.71 9.10
N GLY A 98 0.65 -14.87 8.71
CA GLY A 98 0.48 -13.43 8.61
C GLY A 98 -0.44 -12.98 7.47
N LYS A 99 -0.85 -11.72 7.50
CA LYS A 99 -1.78 -11.15 6.50
C LYS A 99 -1.27 -9.84 5.93
N LEU A 100 -1.43 -9.69 4.60
CA LEU A 100 -1.26 -8.42 3.92
C LEU A 100 -2.63 -7.85 3.55
N LEU A 101 -2.96 -6.69 4.10
CA LEU A 101 -4.14 -5.90 3.73
C LEU A 101 -3.70 -4.77 2.81
N ILE A 102 -4.26 -4.73 1.60
CA ILE A 102 -3.89 -3.73 0.60
C ILE A 102 -5.13 -3.03 0.05
N GLU A 103 -5.19 -1.69 0.22
CA GLU A 103 -6.19 -0.87 -0.43
C GLU A 103 -5.86 -0.69 -1.92
N HIS A 104 -6.89 -0.62 -2.77
CA HIS A 104 -6.72 -0.50 -4.23
C HIS A 104 -7.88 0.26 -4.87
N GLY A 105 -7.72 0.69 -6.11
CA GLY A 105 -8.78 1.27 -6.91
C GLY A 105 -9.88 0.23 -7.22
N PHE A 106 -11.13 0.69 -7.33
CA PHE A 106 -12.31 -0.19 -7.48
C PHE A 106 -12.24 -1.13 -8.70
N ASP A 107 -11.52 -0.77 -9.72
CA ASP A 107 -11.33 -1.52 -10.96
C ASP A 107 -10.05 -2.39 -10.98
N GLN A 108 -9.27 -2.40 -9.88
CA GLN A 108 -7.99 -3.10 -9.80
C GLN A 108 -8.05 -4.47 -9.12
N ARG A 109 -9.19 -4.81 -8.48
CA ARG A 109 -9.36 -6.06 -7.71
C ARG A 109 -8.87 -7.29 -8.45
N LYS A 110 -9.36 -7.49 -9.69
CA LYS A 110 -9.04 -8.69 -10.45
C LYS A 110 -7.55 -8.79 -10.78
N ILE A 111 -6.97 -7.73 -11.31
CA ILE A 111 -5.56 -7.74 -11.73
C ILE A 111 -4.62 -7.94 -10.54
N LEU A 112 -4.93 -7.36 -9.38
CA LEU A 112 -4.12 -7.53 -8.16
C LEU A 112 -4.32 -8.91 -7.54
N SER A 113 -5.54 -9.47 -7.56
CA SER A 113 -5.77 -10.84 -7.09
C SER A 113 -5.03 -11.87 -7.95
N ASP A 114 -5.13 -11.76 -9.28
CA ASP A 114 -4.42 -12.67 -10.20
C ASP A 114 -2.91 -12.56 -10.02
N PHE A 115 -2.39 -11.35 -9.82
CA PHE A 115 -0.98 -11.11 -9.55
C PHE A 115 -0.55 -11.70 -8.21
N ALA A 116 -1.31 -11.48 -7.13
CA ALA A 116 -1.01 -12.05 -5.81
C ALA A 116 -0.94 -13.58 -5.85
N ILE A 117 -1.87 -14.23 -6.53
CA ILE A 117 -1.86 -15.69 -6.72
C ILE A 117 -0.60 -16.13 -7.48
N SER A 118 -0.18 -15.39 -8.51
CA SER A 118 1.05 -15.71 -9.25
C SER A 118 2.33 -15.55 -8.44
N GLU A 119 2.32 -14.69 -7.40
CA GLU A 119 3.42 -14.52 -6.45
C GLU A 119 3.33 -15.48 -5.23
N GLY A 120 2.37 -16.41 -5.25
CA GLY A 120 2.23 -17.48 -4.25
C GLY A 120 1.33 -17.15 -3.05
N PHE A 121 0.60 -16.04 -3.09
CA PHE A 121 -0.36 -15.69 -2.04
C PHE A 121 -1.73 -16.30 -2.28
N PHE A 122 -2.47 -16.52 -1.18
CA PHE A 122 -3.89 -16.84 -1.21
C PHE A 122 -4.72 -15.56 -1.00
N VAL A 123 -5.78 -15.40 -1.78
CA VAL A 123 -6.78 -14.34 -1.53
C VAL A 123 -7.72 -14.85 -0.44
N LEU A 124 -7.57 -14.33 0.78
CA LEU A 124 -8.37 -14.74 1.93
C LEU A 124 -9.72 -14.05 1.94
N GLU A 125 -9.74 -12.74 1.62
CA GLU A 125 -10.96 -11.94 1.64
C GLU A 125 -10.86 -10.77 0.67
N GLN A 126 -12.02 -10.31 0.18
CA GLN A 126 -12.17 -9.13 -0.67
C GLN A 126 -13.26 -8.24 -0.09
N ILE A 127 -12.90 -7.02 0.30
CA ILE A 127 -13.80 -6.10 1.00
C ILE A 127 -14.17 -4.95 0.09
N ASP A 128 -15.46 -4.62 0.09
CA ASP A 128 -16.00 -3.44 -0.57
C ASP A 128 -16.06 -2.26 0.41
N ASP A 129 -15.99 -1.03 -0.12
CA ASP A 129 -16.21 0.17 0.68
C ASP A 129 -17.72 0.36 1.01
N LEU A 130 -18.02 1.42 1.76
CA LEU A 130 -19.41 1.73 2.17
C LEU A 130 -20.34 2.04 0.99
N SER A 131 -19.80 2.27 -0.21
CA SER A 131 -20.54 2.48 -1.45
C SER A 131 -20.72 1.18 -2.24
N GLY A 132 -20.22 0.05 -1.74
CA GLY A 132 -20.27 -1.26 -2.41
C GLY A 132 -19.25 -1.40 -3.54
N LEU A 133 -18.19 -0.58 -3.54
CA LEU A 133 -17.12 -0.67 -4.55
C LEU A 133 -15.93 -1.45 -3.97
N PRO A 134 -15.27 -2.30 -4.81
CA PRO A 134 -14.06 -3.01 -4.41
C PRO A 134 -13.01 -2.08 -3.83
N ARG A 135 -12.44 -2.42 -2.65
CA ARG A 135 -11.51 -1.52 -1.98
C ARG A 135 -10.32 -2.19 -1.32
N VAL A 136 -10.46 -3.35 -0.69
CA VAL A 136 -9.36 -4.00 0.03
C VAL A 136 -9.24 -5.46 -0.39
N LEU A 137 -8.00 -5.91 -0.60
CA LEU A 137 -7.63 -7.32 -0.67
C LEU A 137 -6.93 -7.71 0.64
N ILE A 138 -7.32 -8.87 1.19
CA ILE A 138 -6.62 -9.54 2.28
C ILE A 138 -5.95 -10.78 1.70
N LEU A 139 -4.63 -10.79 1.77
CA LEU A 139 -3.79 -11.87 1.26
C LEU A 139 -3.12 -12.59 2.42
N GLY A 140 -2.98 -13.90 2.31
CA GLY A 140 -2.21 -14.76 3.21
C GLY A 140 -1.15 -15.53 2.45
N LYS A 141 -0.13 -15.96 3.17
CA LYS A 141 0.96 -16.77 2.62
C LYS A 141 0.62 -18.25 2.67
#